data_637ee63e23f4d7ff8defadb0a0f58ca5
#
_entry.id   637ee63e23f4d7ff8defadb0a0f58ca5
#
_cell.length_a   1.000
_cell.length_b   1.000
_cell.length_c   1.000
_cell.angle_alpha   90.00
_cell.angle_beta   90.00
_cell.angle_gamma   90.00
#
_symmetry.space_group_name_H-M   'P 1'
#
loop_
_entity.id
_entity.type
_entity.pdbx_description
1 polymer ?
#
loop_
_entity_poly.entity_id
_entity_poly.type
_entity_poly.pdbx_seq_one_letter_code
_entity_poly.pdbx_strand_id
1 'polypeptide(L)' 'MRAAKLNSSMIARVAYDEEAEALSIWFRETGRYIYYGVPRAIYEALRRAPSAGRYFNECIRRRYRCVSDPERRRFRPTG' A
#
# COMPACT_ATOMS: atom_id res chain seq x y z
N MET A 1 -1.31 -13.19 5.88
CA MET A 1 -1.08 -11.99 5.06
C MET A 1 -1.42 -12.26 3.61
N ARG A 2 -2.04 -11.32 2.96
CA ARG A 2 -2.43 -11.45 1.57
C ARG A 2 -1.62 -10.50 0.73
N ALA A 3 -1.28 -10.88 -0.48
CA ALA A 3 -0.48 -10.04 -1.35
C ALA A 3 -0.95 -10.21 -2.79
N ALA A 4 -0.78 -9.17 -3.59
CA ALA A 4 -1.16 -9.19 -4.99
C ALA A 4 -0.30 -8.22 -5.78
N LYS A 5 0.08 -8.63 -6.98
CA LYS A 5 0.71 -7.73 -7.92
C LYS A 5 -0.38 -6.99 -8.67
N LEU A 6 -0.14 -5.72 -8.95
CA LEU A 6 -1.11 -4.91 -9.66
C LEU A 6 -0.55 -4.44 -10.98
N ASN A 7 -1.43 -4.41 -11.96
CA ASN A 7 -1.04 -3.95 -13.28
C ASN A 7 -1.31 -2.44 -13.38
N SER A 8 -0.57 -1.68 -12.61
CA SER A 8 -0.77 -0.24 -12.51
C SER A 8 0.53 0.48 -12.76
N SER A 9 0.44 1.65 -13.37
CA SER A 9 1.63 2.45 -13.61
C SER A 9 2.18 3.06 -12.33
N MET A 10 1.35 3.16 -11.30
CA MET A 10 1.74 3.78 -10.05
C MET A 10 2.04 2.77 -8.95
N ILE A 11 1.25 1.71 -8.88
CA ILE A 11 1.35 0.73 -7.80
C ILE A 11 1.82 -0.60 -8.36
N ALA A 12 2.94 -1.10 -7.83
CA ALA A 12 3.49 -2.37 -8.29
C ALA A 12 2.83 -3.55 -7.60
N ARG A 13 2.59 -3.43 -6.30
CA ARG A 13 2.00 -4.53 -5.57
C ARG A 13 1.44 -4.06 -4.24
N VAL A 14 0.60 -4.87 -3.63
CA VAL A 14 0.00 -4.57 -2.34
C VAL A 14 0.04 -5.84 -1.48
N ALA A 15 0.02 -5.65 -0.17
CA ALA A 15 -0.10 -6.75 0.77
C ALA A 15 -0.96 -6.30 1.93
N TYR A 16 -1.79 -7.18 2.44
CA TYR A 16 -2.71 -6.83 3.50
C TYR A 16 -2.55 -7.78 4.69
N ASP A 17 -2.39 -7.20 5.87
CA ASP A 17 -2.30 -7.94 7.11
C ASP A 17 -3.63 -7.80 7.84
N GLU A 18 -4.41 -8.87 7.86
CA GLU A 18 -5.75 -8.82 8.42
C GLU A 18 -5.77 -8.56 9.92
N GLU A 19 -4.80 -9.08 10.63
CA GLU A 19 -4.77 -8.91 12.07
C GLU A 19 -4.46 -7.48 12.47
N ALA A 20 -3.54 -6.88 11.77
CA ALA A 20 -3.14 -5.52 12.07
C ALA A 20 -3.96 -4.50 11.31
N GLU A 21 -4.79 -4.93 10.38
CA GLU A 21 -5.52 -4.07 9.46
C GLU A 21 -4.56 -3.11 8.77
N ALA A 22 -3.42 -3.63 8.37
CA ALA A 22 -2.38 -2.83 7.77
C ALA A 22 -2.25 -3.18 6.30
N LEU A 23 -2.30 -2.16 5.46
CA LEU A 23 -2.19 -2.31 4.02
C LEU A 23 -0.84 -1.75 3.58
N SER A 24 0.01 -2.62 3.05
CA SER A 24 1.29 -2.19 2.49
C SER A 24 1.13 -1.99 0.99
N ILE A 25 1.61 -0.86 0.50
CA ILE A 25 1.54 -0.55 -0.92
C ILE A 25 2.93 -0.23 -1.42
N TRP A 26 3.36 -0.93 -2.46
CA TRP A 26 4.66 -0.67 -3.10
C TRP A 26 4.41 0.20 -4.31
N PHE A 27 4.79 1.47 -4.21
CA PHE A 27 4.71 2.39 -5.34
C PHE A 27 5.97 2.26 -6.18
N ARG A 28 5.80 2.32 -7.49
CA ARG A 28 6.93 2.07 -8.38
C ARG A 28 8.06 3.06 -8.23
N GLU A 29 7.74 4.29 -7.87
CA GLU A 29 8.77 5.31 -7.79
C GLU A 29 9.25 5.60 -6.38
N THR A 30 8.37 5.47 -5.40
CA THR A 30 8.72 5.92 -4.05
C THR A 30 8.89 4.80 -3.06
N GLY A 31 8.56 3.57 -3.44
CA GLY A 31 8.77 2.44 -2.55
C GLY A 31 7.55 2.11 -1.70
N ARG A 32 7.79 1.48 -0.58
CA ARG A 32 6.71 0.93 0.23
C ARG A 32 6.20 1.90 1.28
N TYR A 33 4.87 1.95 1.39
CA TYR A 33 4.21 2.70 2.44
C TYR A 33 3.20 1.79 3.11
N ILE A 34 3.01 1.96 4.41
CA ILE A 34 2.07 1.14 5.17
C ILE A 34 0.94 2.02 5.66
N TYR A 35 -0.30 1.62 5.38
CA TYR A 35 -1.50 2.34 5.80
C TYR A 35 -2.19 1.53 6.89
N TYR A 36 -2.54 2.18 7.99
CA TYR A 36 -3.10 1.51 9.16
C TYR A 36 -4.58 1.77 9.31
N GLY A 37 -5.26 0.81 9.92
CA GLY A 37 -6.70 0.93 10.14
C GLY A 37 -7.51 0.73 8.88
N VAL A 38 -6.98 -0.01 7.92
CA VAL A 38 -7.63 -0.22 6.64
C VAL A 38 -8.46 -1.49 6.70
N PRO A 39 -9.79 -1.40 6.50
CA PRO A 39 -10.61 -2.61 6.51
C PRO A 39 -10.27 -3.50 5.30
N ARG A 40 -10.49 -4.79 5.48
CA ARG A 40 -10.23 -5.73 4.41
C ARG A 40 -10.99 -5.38 3.13
N ALA A 41 -12.20 -4.86 3.26
CA ALA A 41 -12.99 -4.50 2.10
C ALA A 41 -12.29 -3.48 1.21
N ILE A 42 -11.53 -2.57 1.81
CA ILE A 42 -10.79 -1.57 1.06
C ILE A 42 -9.66 -2.24 0.27
N TYR A 43 -8.97 -3.19 0.90
CA TYR A 43 -7.92 -3.93 0.21
C TYR A 43 -8.50 -4.69 -0.99
N GLU A 44 -9.64 -5.36 -0.79
CA GLU A 44 -10.25 -6.12 -1.86
C GLU A 44 -10.70 -5.21 -3.00
N ALA A 45 -11.27 -4.05 -2.67
CA ALA A 45 -11.70 -3.13 -3.68
C ALA A 45 -10.52 -2.56 -4.47
N LEU A 46 -9.43 -2.26 -3.78
CA LEU A 46 -8.23 -1.77 -4.44
C LEU A 46 -7.69 -2.81 -5.42
N ARG A 47 -7.66 -4.06 -4.99
CA ARG A 47 -7.15 -5.14 -5.80
C ARG A 47 -7.98 -5.36 -7.06
N ARG A 48 -9.27 -5.08 -6.98
CA ARG A 48 -10.20 -5.30 -8.09
C ARG A 48 -10.46 -4.05 -8.92
N ALA A 49 -9.96 -2.91 -8.49
CA ALA A 49 -10.29 -1.67 -9.17
C ALA A 49 -9.72 -1.64 -10.60
N PRO A 50 -10.48 -1.11 -11.55
CA PRO A 50 -9.95 -0.96 -12.90
C PRO A 50 -8.70 -0.11 -12.94
N SER A 51 -8.63 0.89 -12.04
CA SER A 51 -7.44 1.70 -11.91
C SER A 51 -7.08 1.76 -10.44
N ALA A 52 -6.08 0.99 -10.04
CA ALA A 52 -5.68 0.95 -8.64
C ALA A 52 -5.17 2.30 -8.17
N GLY A 53 -4.43 3.00 -9.01
CA GLY A 53 -3.92 4.31 -8.62
C GLY A 53 -5.02 5.30 -8.34
N ARG A 54 -6.04 5.30 -9.18
CA ARG A 54 -7.16 6.20 -8.98
C ARG A 54 -7.93 5.84 -7.72
N TYR A 55 -8.19 4.56 -7.52
CA TYR A 55 -8.89 4.13 -6.33
C TYR A 55 -8.13 4.53 -5.08
N PHE A 56 -6.81 4.34 -5.10
CA PHE A 56 -5.96 4.73 -4.00
C PHE A 56 -6.12 6.22 -3.71
N ASN A 57 -6.03 7.05 -4.73
CA ASN A 57 -6.12 8.49 -4.53
C ASN A 57 -7.46 8.91 -3.97
N GLU A 58 -8.53 8.24 -4.37
CA GLU A 58 -9.88 8.64 -3.97
C GLU A 58 -10.29 8.06 -2.64
N CYS A 59 -9.82 6.86 -2.30
CA CYS A 59 -10.37 6.14 -1.16
C CYS A 59 -9.37 5.85 -0.06
N ILE A 60 -8.09 5.94 -0.31
CA ILE A 60 -7.10 5.55 0.69
C ILE A 60 -6.18 6.69 1.11
N ARG A 61 -5.72 7.44 0.15
CA ARG A 61 -4.62 8.38 0.35
C ARG A 61 -4.77 9.31 1.54
N ARG A 62 -5.92 9.86 1.78
CA ARG A 62 -6.12 10.81 2.87
C ARG A 62 -7.05 10.30 3.94
N ARG A 63 -7.39 9.02 3.88
CA ARG A 63 -8.35 8.48 4.83
C ARG A 63 -7.72 7.65 5.93
N TYR A 64 -6.48 7.23 5.73
CA TYR A 64 -5.85 6.34 6.68
C TYR A 64 -4.46 6.84 7.03
N ARG A 65 -4.02 6.49 8.24
CA ARG A 65 -2.70 6.84 8.68
C ARG A 65 -1.67 6.09 7.88
N CYS A 66 -0.60 6.76 7.53
CA CYS A 66 0.40 6.21 6.65
C CYS A 66 1.80 6.50 7.14
N VAL A 67 2.68 5.51 7.02
CA VAL A 67 4.10 5.72 7.30
C VAL A 67 4.89 5.08 6.18
N SER A 68 6.04 5.65 5.87
CA SER A 68 6.92 5.04 4.90
C SER A 68 7.62 3.87 5.57
N ASP A 69 8.01 2.89 4.76
CA ASP A 69 8.62 1.67 5.25
C ASP A 69 9.95 1.98 5.91
N PRO A 70 10.10 1.75 7.20
CA PRO A 70 11.37 2.05 7.87
C PRO A 70 12.52 1.22 7.35
N GLU A 71 12.23 0.07 6.79
CA GLU A 71 13.31 -0.78 6.31
C GLU A 71 14.05 -0.17 5.16
N ARG A 72 13.40 0.62 4.36
CA ARG A 72 14.09 1.29 3.29
C ARG A 72 15.17 2.19 3.81
N ARG A 73 14.95 2.82 4.94
CA ARG A 73 15.91 3.69 5.49
C ARG A 73 17.08 2.99 6.07
N ARG A 74 16.89 1.79 6.51
CA ARG A 74 17.98 1.05 7.11
C ARG A 74 19.04 0.66 6.13
N PHE A 75 18.71 0.63 4.88
CA PHE A 75 19.71 0.34 3.89
C PHE A 75 20.57 1.52 3.57
N ARG A 76 20.23 2.69 4.08
CA ARG A 76 21.04 3.80 3.86
C ARG A 76 22.10 3.71 4.82
N PRO A 77 23.07 3.62 4.48
CA PRO A 77 24.11 3.50 5.41
C PRO A 77 24.40 4.73 6.07
N THR A 78 24.32 4.79 6.19
CA THR A 78 24.54 5.41 6.75
C THR A 78 24.85 5.85 7.04
N GLY A 79 24.68 5.55 6.97
CA GLY A 79 24.95 5.71 7.24
C GLY A 79 24.75 5.71 7.14
#